data_83e002e3903162a44d881045c3a4b027
#
_entry.id   83e002e3903162a44d881045c3a4b027
#
_cell.length_a   1.000
_cell.length_b   1.000
_cell.length_c   1.000
_cell.angle_alpha   90.00
_cell.angle_beta   90.00
_cell.angle_gamma   90.00
#
_symmetry.space_group_name_H-M   'P 1'
#
loop_
_entity.id
_entity.type
_entity.pdbx_description
1 polymer ?
#
loop_
_entity_poly.entity_id
_entity_poly.type
_entity_poly.pdbx_seq_one_letter_code
_entity_poly.pdbx_strand_id
1 'polypeptide(L)'
;ALNPVMTVAQQVGLPLYLHYDLSLTERSERVTAMLAKVGLGEDVLAKYPHELSGGQRQRVGIATALVTSPRLIIADEPTTALDSITQRQIVDLLTSLVDESGASMLFITHDFAVLNRATTRCYVLENGRIEESGDTTALLDHPHTDAGHRLVQSARALSLHAGQDVGQKPVRNPMHKEADHD
;
A
#
# COMPACT_ATOMS: atom_id res chain seq x y z
N ALA A 1 5.67 4.77 10.49
CA ALA A 1 7.10 4.50 10.17
C ALA A 1 7.64 3.46 11.13
N LEU A 2 8.51 2.54 10.65
CA LEU A 2 9.14 1.51 11.49
C LEU A 2 10.27 2.13 12.31
N ASN A 3 10.47 1.61 13.53
CA ASN A 3 11.59 2.03 14.39
C ASN A 3 12.91 1.41 13.86
N PRO A 4 13.92 2.21 13.46
CA PRO A 4 15.12 1.70 12.80
C PRO A 4 16.03 0.84 13.71
N VAL A 5 15.88 0.92 15.02
CA VAL A 5 16.70 0.18 15.99
C VAL A 5 16.02 -1.08 16.55
N MET A 6 14.85 -1.43 16.04
CA MET A 6 14.12 -2.65 16.41
C MET A 6 14.11 -3.64 15.25
N THR A 7 14.27 -4.92 15.57
CA THR A 7 14.07 -5.99 14.57
C THR A 7 12.59 -6.12 14.18
N VAL A 8 12.32 -6.81 13.08
CA VAL A 8 10.95 -7.10 12.63
C VAL A 8 10.15 -7.81 13.72
N ALA A 9 10.73 -8.84 14.36
CA ALA A 9 10.06 -9.56 15.44
C ALA A 9 9.71 -8.64 16.62
N GLN A 10 10.61 -7.74 16.99
CA GLN A 10 10.37 -6.77 18.05
C GLN A 10 9.27 -5.77 17.67
N GLN A 11 9.26 -5.27 16.46
CA GLN A 11 8.26 -4.30 16.01
C GLN A 11 6.86 -4.89 15.94
N VAL A 12 6.71 -6.06 15.31
CA VAL A 12 5.41 -6.73 15.21
C VAL A 12 4.94 -7.24 16.56
N GLY A 13 5.87 -7.68 17.43
CA GLY A 13 5.56 -8.16 18.79
C GLY A 13 5.25 -7.06 19.79
N LEU A 14 5.64 -5.80 19.55
CA LEU A 14 5.47 -4.71 20.50
C LEU A 14 4.01 -4.44 20.88
N PRO A 15 3.03 -4.34 19.95
CA PRO A 15 1.63 -4.17 20.31
C PRO A 15 1.10 -5.33 21.17
N LEU A 16 1.53 -6.56 20.91
CA LEU A 16 1.15 -7.72 21.74
C LEU A 16 1.71 -7.59 23.15
N TYR A 17 2.96 -7.14 23.29
CA TYR A 17 3.59 -6.92 24.59
C TYR A 17 2.86 -5.85 25.42
N LEU A 18 2.40 -4.79 24.79
CA LEU A 18 1.77 -3.65 25.47
C LEU A 18 0.31 -3.91 25.87
N HIS A 19 -0.41 -4.75 25.13
CA HIS A 19 -1.86 -4.87 25.27
C HIS A 19 -2.35 -6.26 25.71
N TYR A 20 -1.44 -7.26 25.77
CA TYR A 20 -1.84 -8.64 26.08
C TYR A 20 -0.85 -9.26 27.09
N ASP A 21 -1.38 -10.03 28.01
CA ASP A 21 -0.57 -10.86 28.91
C ASP A 21 -0.29 -12.22 28.26
N LEU A 22 0.73 -12.25 27.40
CA LEU A 22 1.11 -13.44 26.64
C LEU A 22 2.52 -13.89 27.04
N SER A 23 2.71 -15.20 27.09
CA SER A 23 4.05 -15.80 27.20
C SER A 23 4.91 -15.43 25.98
N LEU A 24 6.24 -15.57 26.13
CA LEU A 24 7.17 -15.34 25.01
C LEU A 24 6.86 -16.26 23.80
N THR A 25 6.50 -17.51 24.07
CA THR A 25 6.15 -18.49 23.02
C THR A 25 4.90 -18.07 22.27
N GLU A 26 3.81 -17.78 22.96
CA GLU A 26 2.55 -17.34 22.34
C GLU A 26 2.74 -16.07 21.51
N ARG A 27 3.54 -15.12 22.00
CA ARG A 27 3.85 -13.89 21.27
C ARG A 27 4.63 -14.21 20.00
N SER A 28 5.66 -15.05 20.09
CA SER A 28 6.46 -15.47 18.93
C SER A 28 5.60 -16.15 17.87
N GLU A 29 4.74 -17.07 18.27
CA GLU A 29 3.82 -17.77 17.37
C GLU A 29 2.87 -16.81 16.65
N ARG A 30 2.28 -15.83 17.37
CA ARG A 30 1.40 -14.82 16.76
C ARG A 30 2.15 -13.91 15.79
N VAL A 31 3.38 -13.50 16.13
CA VAL A 31 4.23 -12.71 15.24
C VAL A 31 4.54 -13.46 13.96
N THR A 32 4.99 -14.72 14.07
CA THR A 32 5.32 -15.56 12.91
C THR A 32 4.09 -15.81 12.04
N ALA A 33 2.95 -16.14 12.65
CA ALA A 33 1.69 -16.33 11.93
C ALA A 33 1.23 -15.06 11.20
N MET A 34 1.37 -13.90 11.81
CA MET A 34 1.01 -12.62 11.17
C MET A 34 1.97 -12.27 10.03
N LEU A 35 3.29 -12.50 10.18
CA LEU A 35 4.24 -12.30 9.09
C LEU A 35 3.95 -13.22 7.89
N ALA A 36 3.60 -14.46 8.13
CA ALA A 36 3.18 -15.39 7.09
C ALA A 36 1.93 -14.89 6.34
N LYS A 37 0.93 -14.34 7.05
CA LYS A 37 -0.28 -13.72 6.45
C LYS A 37 0.04 -12.55 5.53
N VAL A 38 1.06 -11.75 5.85
CA VAL A 38 1.49 -10.65 4.97
C VAL A 38 2.51 -11.10 3.91
N GLY A 39 2.75 -12.42 3.77
CA GLY A 39 3.65 -13.00 2.77
C GLY A 39 5.13 -12.78 3.07
N LEU A 40 5.51 -12.74 4.35
CA LEU A 40 6.90 -12.67 4.81
C LEU A 40 7.26 -13.97 5.55
N GLY A 41 8.43 -14.53 5.23
CA GLY A 41 8.96 -15.72 5.90
C GLY A 41 9.64 -15.41 7.24
N GLU A 42 10.08 -16.45 7.94
CA GLU A 42 10.80 -16.32 9.22
C GLU A 42 12.19 -15.69 9.05
N ASP A 43 12.75 -15.73 7.85
CA ASP A 43 14.05 -15.12 7.51
C ASP A 43 14.13 -13.62 7.77
N VAL A 44 12.97 -12.94 7.87
CA VAL A 44 12.92 -11.51 8.17
C VAL A 44 12.87 -11.20 9.66
N LEU A 45 12.56 -12.15 10.54
CA LEU A 45 12.34 -11.91 11.97
C LEU A 45 13.48 -11.15 12.67
N ALA A 46 14.73 -11.50 12.34
CA ALA A 46 15.92 -10.90 12.92
C ALA A 46 16.41 -9.64 12.18
N LYS A 47 15.82 -9.32 11.01
CA LYS A 47 16.23 -8.18 10.19
C LYS A 47 15.76 -6.86 10.78
N TYR A 48 16.53 -5.82 10.51
CA TYR A 48 16.19 -4.43 10.81
C TYR A 48 15.52 -3.78 9.57
N PRO A 49 14.79 -2.66 9.72
CA PRO A 49 14.11 -1.99 8.62
C PRO A 49 15.01 -1.62 7.44
N HIS A 50 16.27 -1.28 7.67
CA HIS A 50 17.23 -0.93 6.61
C HIS A 50 17.66 -2.13 5.75
N GLU A 51 17.47 -3.37 6.24
CA GLU A 51 17.78 -4.60 5.51
C GLU A 51 16.60 -5.11 4.66
N LEU A 52 15.47 -4.40 4.68
CA LEU A 52 14.24 -4.76 3.98
C LEU A 52 14.02 -3.92 2.72
N SER A 53 13.40 -4.50 1.70
CA SER A 53 12.87 -3.72 0.56
C SER A 53 11.72 -2.80 0.98
N GLY A 54 11.35 -1.82 0.15
CA GLY A 54 10.21 -0.93 0.40
C GLY A 54 8.91 -1.70 0.66
N GLY A 55 8.59 -2.66 -0.20
CA GLY A 55 7.41 -3.51 -0.06
C GLY A 55 7.46 -4.40 1.19
N GLN A 56 8.62 -4.94 1.57
CA GLN A 56 8.77 -5.69 2.81
C GLN A 56 8.55 -4.80 4.04
N ARG A 57 9.12 -3.58 4.06
CA ARG A 57 8.86 -2.61 5.15
C ARG A 57 7.37 -2.31 5.30
N GLN A 58 6.66 -2.12 4.18
CA GLN A 58 5.22 -1.88 4.19
C GLN A 58 4.44 -3.07 4.76
N ARG A 59 4.79 -4.30 4.35
CA ARG A 59 4.18 -5.53 4.89
C ARG A 59 4.43 -5.70 6.38
N VAL A 60 5.62 -5.36 6.88
CA VAL A 60 5.91 -5.33 8.33
C VAL A 60 5.04 -4.30 9.05
N GLY A 61 4.84 -3.12 8.48
CA GLY A 61 3.93 -2.10 9.01
C GLY A 61 2.48 -2.60 9.11
N ILE A 62 1.99 -3.28 8.07
CA ILE A 62 0.66 -3.92 8.05
C ILE A 62 0.57 -5.00 9.12
N ALA A 63 1.58 -5.88 9.22
CA ALA A 63 1.62 -6.93 10.24
C ALA A 63 1.56 -6.34 11.66
N THR A 64 2.32 -5.26 11.91
CA THR A 64 2.32 -4.55 13.20
C THR A 64 0.94 -3.98 13.55
N ALA A 65 0.22 -3.43 12.57
CA ALA A 65 -1.11 -2.88 12.78
C ALA A 65 -2.18 -3.97 13.03
N LEU A 66 -2.02 -5.13 12.41
CA LEU A 66 -3.05 -6.19 12.41
C LEU A 66 -2.82 -7.28 13.46
N VAL A 67 -1.63 -7.40 14.05
CA VAL A 67 -1.28 -8.49 14.97
C VAL A 67 -2.16 -8.55 16.23
N THR A 68 -2.78 -7.44 16.59
CA THR A 68 -3.74 -7.34 17.72
C THR A 68 -5.19 -7.59 17.31
N SER A 69 -5.45 -7.93 16.05
CA SER A 69 -6.81 -8.10 15.50
C SER A 69 -7.73 -6.92 15.80
N PRO A 70 -7.38 -5.69 15.37
CA PRO A 70 -8.14 -4.49 15.66
C PRO A 70 -9.50 -4.51 14.94
N ARG A 71 -10.50 -3.81 15.51
CA ARG A 71 -11.81 -3.64 14.88
C ARG A 71 -11.84 -2.54 13.82
N LEU A 72 -10.88 -1.60 13.87
CA LEU A 72 -10.73 -0.49 12.92
C LEU A 72 -9.26 -0.36 12.54
N ILE A 73 -9.01 -0.25 11.25
CA ILE A 73 -7.71 0.01 10.66
C ILE A 73 -7.75 1.38 9.98
N ILE A 74 -6.76 2.22 10.26
CA ILE A 74 -6.57 3.49 9.56
C ILE A 74 -5.32 3.34 8.69
N ALA A 75 -5.51 3.32 7.38
CA ALA A 75 -4.46 3.24 6.37
C ALA A 75 -4.29 4.63 5.74
N ASP A 76 -3.29 5.37 6.23
CA ASP A 76 -2.96 6.70 5.75
C ASP A 76 -1.82 6.62 4.74
N GLU A 77 -2.14 6.87 3.47
CA GLU A 77 -1.20 6.80 2.33
C GLU A 77 -0.37 5.50 2.32
N PRO A 78 -0.99 4.31 2.43
CA PRO A 78 -0.25 3.06 2.68
C PRO A 78 0.59 2.60 1.49
N THR A 79 0.49 3.24 0.34
CA THR A 79 1.19 2.87 -0.90
C THR A 79 2.13 3.95 -1.42
N THR A 80 2.28 5.06 -0.69
CA THR A 80 3.19 6.15 -1.06
C THR A 80 4.64 5.63 -1.20
N ALA A 81 5.33 6.05 -2.25
CA ALA A 81 6.71 5.66 -2.60
C ALA A 81 6.89 4.17 -3.00
N LEU A 82 5.82 3.48 -3.39
CA LEU A 82 5.89 2.16 -4.00
C LEU A 82 5.67 2.25 -5.52
N ASP A 83 6.29 1.33 -6.26
CA ASP A 83 5.98 1.16 -7.67
C ASP A 83 4.56 0.60 -7.87
N SER A 84 3.97 0.80 -9.04
CA SER A 84 2.57 0.47 -9.33
C SER A 84 2.21 -1.01 -9.14
N ILE A 85 3.17 -1.92 -9.33
CA ILE A 85 2.95 -3.36 -9.13
C ILE A 85 2.89 -3.67 -7.65
N THR A 86 3.87 -3.19 -6.89
CA THR A 86 3.94 -3.36 -5.44
C THR A 86 2.75 -2.67 -4.75
N GLN A 87 2.37 -1.47 -5.19
CA GLN A 87 1.20 -0.75 -4.72
C GLN A 87 -0.07 -1.60 -4.82
N ARG A 88 -0.33 -2.19 -5.99
CA ARG A 88 -1.48 -3.08 -6.20
C ARG A 88 -1.46 -4.27 -5.25
N GLN A 89 -0.30 -4.93 -5.10
CA GLN A 89 -0.14 -6.06 -4.19
C GLN A 89 -0.41 -5.69 -2.73
N ILE A 90 0.00 -4.51 -2.29
CA ILE A 90 -0.27 -4.03 -0.92
C ILE A 90 -1.75 -3.72 -0.70
N VAL A 91 -2.43 -3.14 -1.69
CA VAL A 91 -3.88 -2.89 -1.60
C VAL A 91 -4.66 -4.20 -1.53
N ASP A 92 -4.35 -5.15 -2.42
CA ASP A 92 -5.00 -6.47 -2.42
C ASP A 92 -4.77 -7.22 -1.11
N LEU A 93 -3.57 -7.14 -0.56
CA LEU A 93 -3.24 -7.72 0.74
C LEU A 93 -4.06 -7.07 1.87
N LEU A 94 -4.13 -5.74 1.93
CA LEU A 94 -4.89 -5.01 2.95
C LEU A 94 -6.37 -5.35 2.89
N THR A 95 -6.98 -5.32 1.70
CA THR A 95 -8.40 -5.64 1.53
C THR A 95 -8.71 -7.09 1.93
N SER A 96 -7.90 -8.05 1.51
CA SER A 96 -8.06 -9.45 1.89
C SER A 96 -7.98 -9.65 3.41
N LEU A 97 -7.00 -9.04 4.08
CA LEU A 97 -6.84 -9.17 5.54
C LEU A 97 -7.96 -8.47 6.33
N VAL A 98 -8.50 -7.37 5.81
CA VAL A 98 -9.66 -6.68 6.38
C VAL A 98 -10.90 -7.56 6.26
N ASP A 99 -11.16 -8.13 5.09
CA ASP A 99 -12.30 -9.02 4.84
C ASP A 99 -12.23 -10.28 5.72
N GLU A 100 -11.04 -10.90 5.82
CA GLU A 100 -10.82 -12.08 6.68
C GLU A 100 -11.05 -11.77 8.17
N SER A 101 -10.63 -10.59 8.64
CA SER A 101 -10.74 -10.22 10.05
C SER A 101 -12.10 -9.66 10.45
N GLY A 102 -12.93 -9.26 9.49
CA GLY A 102 -14.18 -8.54 9.72
C GLY A 102 -13.98 -7.14 10.31
N ALA A 103 -12.79 -6.58 10.21
CA ALA A 103 -12.49 -5.22 10.65
C ALA A 103 -13.08 -4.18 9.68
N SER A 104 -13.27 -2.96 10.15
CA SER A 104 -13.53 -1.81 9.28
C SER A 104 -12.20 -1.16 8.88
N MET A 105 -12.15 -0.59 7.67
CA MET A 105 -10.95 0.14 7.22
C MET A 105 -11.31 1.56 6.79
N LEU A 106 -10.58 2.54 7.31
CA LEU A 106 -10.52 3.90 6.79
C LEU A 106 -9.26 4.03 5.94
N PHE A 107 -9.44 4.15 4.63
CA PHE A 107 -8.34 4.27 3.66
C PHE A 107 -8.21 5.72 3.21
N ILE A 108 -7.08 6.36 3.47
CA ILE A 108 -6.79 7.75 3.09
C ILE A 108 -5.77 7.72 1.96
N THR A 109 -6.11 8.32 0.83
CA THR A 109 -5.22 8.39 -0.34
C THR A 109 -5.62 9.52 -1.28
N HIS A 110 -4.67 9.98 -2.06
CA HIS A 110 -4.89 10.84 -3.22
C HIS A 110 -4.88 10.07 -4.54
N ASP A 111 -4.66 8.73 -4.50
CA ASP A 111 -4.61 7.88 -5.68
C ASP A 111 -5.94 7.17 -5.94
N PHE A 112 -6.61 7.59 -7.00
CA PHE A 112 -7.93 7.09 -7.40
C PHE A 112 -7.94 5.65 -7.92
N ALA A 113 -6.83 5.20 -8.53
CA ALA A 113 -6.72 3.82 -8.99
C ALA A 113 -6.83 2.83 -7.82
N VAL A 114 -6.46 3.29 -6.63
CA VAL A 114 -6.52 2.52 -5.39
C VAL A 114 -7.92 2.55 -4.76
N LEU A 115 -8.61 3.70 -4.79
CA LEU A 115 -9.90 3.89 -4.13
C LEU A 115 -10.94 2.87 -4.56
N ASN A 116 -11.15 2.71 -5.86
CA ASN A 116 -12.17 1.79 -6.40
C ASN A 116 -11.89 0.33 -6.08
N ARG A 117 -10.65 0.01 -5.72
CA ARG A 117 -10.21 -1.34 -5.38
C ARG A 117 -10.30 -1.62 -3.88
N ALA A 118 -10.07 -0.58 -3.07
CA ALA A 118 -9.95 -0.70 -1.62
C ALA A 118 -11.23 -0.33 -0.85
N THR A 119 -12.19 0.36 -1.48
CA THR A 119 -13.31 0.96 -0.76
C THR A 119 -14.64 0.83 -1.50
N THR A 120 -15.72 0.72 -0.75
CA THR A 120 -17.10 0.75 -1.26
C THR A 120 -17.73 2.13 -1.13
N ARG A 121 -17.23 2.95 -0.21
CA ARG A 121 -17.71 4.31 0.06
C ARG A 121 -16.55 5.25 0.21
N CYS A 122 -16.67 6.46 -0.33
CA CYS A 122 -15.64 7.48 -0.20
C CYS A 122 -16.20 8.83 0.24
N TYR A 123 -15.28 9.67 0.72
CA TYR A 123 -15.50 11.05 1.14
C TYR A 123 -14.45 11.92 0.47
N VAL A 124 -14.89 12.98 -0.21
CA VAL A 124 -13.99 14.01 -0.77
C VAL A 124 -13.79 15.07 0.31
N LEU A 125 -12.54 15.22 0.75
CA LEU A 125 -12.15 16.20 1.77
C LEU A 125 -11.40 17.37 1.11
N GLU A 126 -11.88 18.58 1.28
CA GLU A 126 -11.23 19.80 0.83
C GLU A 126 -11.32 20.88 1.91
N ASN A 127 -10.21 21.58 2.20
CA ASN A 127 -10.14 22.64 3.21
C ASN A 127 -10.70 22.26 4.60
N GLY A 128 -10.51 20.99 4.98
CA GLY A 128 -10.97 20.46 6.27
C GLY A 128 -12.48 20.18 6.35
N ARG A 129 -13.18 20.15 5.21
CA ARG A 129 -14.61 19.84 5.11
C ARG A 129 -14.87 18.70 4.16
N ILE A 130 -15.91 17.91 4.45
CA ILE A 130 -16.41 16.90 3.53
C ILE A 130 -17.28 17.61 2.50
N GLU A 131 -16.81 17.70 1.27
CA GLU A 131 -17.52 18.36 0.17
C GLU A 131 -18.46 17.40 -0.56
N GLU A 132 -18.10 16.10 -0.58
CA GLU A 132 -18.90 15.07 -1.24
C GLU A 132 -18.72 13.73 -0.54
N SER A 133 -19.75 12.89 -0.57
CA SER A 133 -19.66 11.51 -0.06
C SER A 133 -20.65 10.60 -0.79
N GLY A 134 -20.26 9.37 -1.02
CA GLY A 134 -21.13 8.42 -1.70
C GLY A 134 -20.49 7.05 -1.92
N ASP A 135 -21.16 6.23 -2.73
CA ASP A 135 -20.57 5.03 -3.29
C ASP A 135 -19.35 5.40 -4.11
N THR A 136 -18.26 4.64 -3.95
CA THR A 136 -16.97 4.98 -4.56
C THR A 136 -17.04 5.00 -6.08
N THR A 137 -17.65 3.99 -6.69
CA THR A 137 -17.78 3.89 -8.15
C THR A 137 -18.65 5.02 -8.69
N ALA A 138 -19.80 5.26 -8.07
CA ALA A 138 -20.73 6.31 -8.50
C ALA A 138 -20.08 7.71 -8.44
N LEU A 139 -19.33 7.99 -7.37
CA LEU A 139 -18.66 9.28 -7.21
C LEU A 139 -17.50 9.47 -8.19
N LEU A 140 -16.75 8.40 -8.50
CA LEU A 140 -15.67 8.46 -9.49
C LEU A 140 -16.18 8.62 -10.91
N ASP A 141 -17.35 8.07 -11.23
CA ASP A 141 -17.96 8.17 -12.56
C ASP A 141 -18.72 9.49 -12.75
N HIS A 142 -19.43 9.94 -11.73
CA HIS A 142 -20.35 11.07 -11.76
C HIS A 142 -20.21 11.96 -10.49
N PRO A 143 -19.08 12.67 -10.34
CA PRO A 143 -18.93 13.61 -9.22
C PRO A 143 -19.95 14.75 -9.33
N HIS A 144 -20.47 15.21 -8.18
CA HIS A 144 -21.51 16.27 -8.13
C HIS A 144 -20.98 17.63 -7.70
N THR A 145 -19.81 17.66 -7.04
CA THR A 145 -19.22 18.91 -6.55
C THR A 145 -18.02 19.33 -7.40
N ASP A 146 -17.69 20.62 -7.35
CA ASP A 146 -16.49 21.14 -8.02
C ASP A 146 -15.21 20.46 -7.50
N ALA A 147 -15.16 20.15 -6.20
CA ALA A 147 -14.07 19.43 -5.58
C ALA A 147 -13.95 18.01 -6.16
N GLY A 148 -15.05 17.28 -6.26
CA GLY A 148 -15.12 15.96 -6.88
C GLY A 148 -14.69 15.98 -8.35
N HIS A 149 -15.20 16.95 -9.11
CA HIS A 149 -14.82 17.11 -10.53
C HIS A 149 -13.32 17.37 -10.71
N ARG A 150 -12.73 18.33 -9.95
CA ARG A 150 -11.28 18.63 -10.02
C ARG A 150 -10.45 17.38 -9.70
N LEU A 151 -10.87 16.66 -8.68
CA LEU A 151 -10.19 15.49 -8.18
C LEU A 151 -10.18 14.36 -9.25
N VAL A 152 -11.35 14.02 -9.82
CA VAL A 152 -11.50 12.99 -10.86
C VAL A 152 -10.76 13.39 -12.15
N GLN A 153 -10.80 14.67 -12.57
CA GLN A 153 -10.06 15.16 -13.74
C GLN A 153 -8.54 15.00 -13.56
N SER A 154 -8.02 15.36 -12.37
CA SER A 154 -6.58 15.23 -12.07
C SER A 154 -6.13 13.77 -12.13
N ALA A 155 -6.93 12.86 -11.60
CA ALA A 155 -6.66 11.42 -11.65
C ALA A 155 -6.64 10.85 -13.07
N ARG A 156 -7.63 11.23 -13.88
CA ARG A 156 -7.70 10.80 -15.30
C ARG A 156 -6.51 11.33 -16.11
N ALA A 157 -6.08 12.57 -15.86
CA ALA A 157 -4.90 13.15 -16.51
C ALA A 157 -3.61 12.38 -16.19
N LEU A 158 -3.40 11.99 -14.93
CA LEU A 158 -2.24 11.20 -14.51
C LEU A 158 -2.25 9.80 -15.13
N SER A 159 -3.41 9.16 -15.24
CA SER A 159 -3.56 7.83 -15.85
C SER A 159 -3.23 7.83 -17.34
N LEU A 160 -3.55 8.91 -18.06
CA LEU A 160 -3.24 9.05 -19.49
C LEU A 160 -1.73 9.23 -19.74
N HIS A 161 -1.01 9.91 -18.86
CA HIS A 161 0.44 10.08 -18.96
C HIS A 161 1.20 8.78 -18.64
N ALA A 162 0.74 8.00 -17.66
CA ALA A 162 1.32 6.72 -17.31
C ALA A 162 1.19 5.66 -18.42
N GLY A 163 0.17 5.78 -19.28
CA GLY A 163 -0.03 4.88 -20.43
C GLY A 163 0.81 5.19 -21.66
N GLN A 164 1.40 6.39 -21.77
CA GLN A 164 2.19 6.81 -22.92
C GLN A 164 3.69 6.46 -22.83
N ASP A 165 4.19 6.18 -21.63
CA ASP A 165 5.63 5.89 -21.42
C ASP A 165 6.04 4.43 -21.74
N VAL A 166 5.10 3.56 -22.08
CA VAL A 166 5.38 2.14 -22.40
C VAL A 166 5.64 1.91 -23.90
N GLY A 167 5.59 2.95 -24.75
CA GLY A 167 5.58 2.84 -26.22
C GLY A 167 6.85 3.24 -26.96
N GLN A 168 7.89 3.81 -26.34
CA GLN A 168 9.12 4.18 -27.07
C GLN A 168 10.28 3.24 -26.76
N LYS A 169 10.39 2.16 -27.56
CA LYS A 169 11.68 1.44 -27.72
C LYS A 169 12.68 2.40 -28.37
N PRO A 170 13.92 2.51 -27.86
CA PRO A 170 14.94 3.28 -28.55
C PRO A 170 15.24 2.64 -29.90
N VAL A 171 15.10 3.42 -30.96
CA VAL A 171 15.51 3.05 -32.33
C VAL A 171 17.03 2.84 -32.29
N ARG A 172 17.46 1.59 -32.44
CA ARG A 172 18.88 1.26 -32.68
C ARG A 172 19.27 1.83 -34.04
N ASN A 173 20.12 2.84 -34.05
CA ASN A 173 20.77 3.35 -35.22
C ASN A 173 21.73 2.26 -35.74
N PRO A 174 21.63 1.84 -37.02
CA PRO A 174 22.61 0.91 -37.59
C PRO A 174 23.90 1.66 -37.86
N MET A 175 24.93 1.35 -37.09
CA MET A 175 26.28 1.86 -37.34
C MET A 175 26.80 1.39 -38.69
N HIS A 176 27.30 2.35 -39.47
CA HIS A 176 28.07 2.22 -40.69
C HIS A 176 29.14 1.14 -40.56
N LYS A 177 29.11 0.18 -41.49
CA LYS A 177 30.28 -0.56 -41.88
C LYS A 177 31.02 0.30 -42.88
N GLU A 178 32.10 0.91 -42.50
CA GLU A 178 33.14 1.33 -43.43
C GLU A 178 34.02 0.14 -43.72
N ALA A 179 34.16 -0.10 -45.03
CA ALA A 179 35.11 -1.02 -45.58
C ALA A 179 36.47 -0.31 -45.57
N ASP A 180 37.50 -0.99 -45.13
CA ASP A 180 38.87 -0.64 -45.46
C ASP A 180 39.47 -1.77 -46.28
N HIS A 181 39.88 -1.39 -47.46
CA HIS A 181 40.83 -2.08 -48.35
C HIS A 181 42.21 -1.62 -47.97
N ASP A 182 43.10 -2.53 -47.65
CA ASP A 182 44.41 -2.82 -48.31
C ASP A 182 45.14 -3.89 -47.50
#